data_219cbc0de43b3d846cbfbd67dfcbd432
#
_entry.id   219cbc0de43b3d846cbfbd67dfcbd432
#
_cell.length_a   1.000
_cell.length_b   1.000
_cell.length_c   1.000
_cell.angle_alpha   90.00
_cell.angle_beta   90.00
_cell.angle_gamma   90.00
#
_symmetry.space_group_name_H-M   'P 1'
#
loop_
_entity.id
_entity.type
_entity.pdbx_description
1 polymer ?
#
loop_
_entity_poly.entity_id
_entity_poly.type
_entity_poly.pdbx_seq_one_letter_code
_entity_poly.pdbx_strand_id
1 'polypeptide(L)'
;MTKKESQFHADDKHPIQPTSADIMLRQQLEHSISKYFYEGCDRIIHNLLSNCRWYATTHASILTLVIECPDQVTNWKILQQIVPMANVLSGIVSSAKIRICPPDHQTVPFEMRVDELPIYRD
;
A
#
# COMPACT_ATOMS: atom_id res chain seq x y z
N MET A 1 32.37 -0.84 27.53
CA MET A 1 31.53 -0.66 27.62
C MET A 1 31.26 -0.35 27.61
N THR A 2 31.49 -0.52 27.12
CA THR A 2 30.74 -0.34 27.07
C THR A 2 30.44 -0.02 26.77
N LYS A 3 30.32 -0.22 26.52
CA LYS A 3 29.58 -0.07 26.28
C LYS A 3 29.11 0.13 26.25
N LYS A 4 29.05 -0.09 26.09
CA LYS A 4 28.14 -0.03 26.03
C LYS A 4 27.80 0.38 25.99
N GLU A 5 27.83 0.19 25.83
CA GLU A 5 27.03 0.44 25.75
C GLU A 5 26.68 0.71 25.56
N SER A 6 26.86 0.44 25.59
CA SER A 6 26.00 0.55 25.32
C SER A 6 25.61 0.68 25.03
N GLN A 7 25.37 0.44 24.85
CA GLN A 7 24.57 0.47 24.38
C GLN A 7 24.29 0.96 23.83
N PHE A 8 24.13 0.91 23.63
CA PHE A 8 23.77 1.23 22.72
C PHE A 8 24.50 1.77 22.09
N HIS A 9 24.65 1.64 21.75
CA HIS A 9 24.98 2.03 20.87
C HIS A 9 25.36 1.88 20.11
N ALA A 10 25.28 1.76 19.89
CA ALA A 10 25.28 1.61 19.07
C ALA A 10 25.27 1.23 18.45
N ASP A 11 25.23 0.66 18.67
CA ASP A 11 24.95 0.32 18.13
C ASP A 11 24.37 0.22 17.61
N ASP A 12 24.09 0.18 18.08
CA ASP A 12 23.17 0.49 17.37
C ASP A 12 23.00 0.09 15.97
N LYS A 13 23.46 -0.72 15.43
CA LYS A 13 23.39 -1.18 14.07
C LYS A 13 22.46 -2.33 13.90
N HIS A 14 21.88 -2.71 14.96
CA HIS A 14 20.84 -3.73 14.95
C HIS A 14 19.52 -3.13 14.49
N PRO A 15 18.73 -3.85 13.68
CA PRO A 15 17.40 -3.35 13.35
C PRO A 15 16.60 -3.16 14.64
N ILE A 16 15.91 -2.06 14.71
CA ILE A 16 15.06 -1.80 15.86
C ILE A 16 13.82 -2.66 15.74
N GLN A 17 13.58 -3.46 16.77
CA GLN A 17 12.38 -4.27 16.82
C GLN A 17 11.18 -3.37 17.13
N PRO A 18 10.11 -3.41 16.32
CA PRO A 18 8.94 -2.62 16.64
C PRO A 18 8.30 -3.12 17.92
N THR A 19 7.82 -2.19 18.72
CA THR A 19 7.08 -2.51 19.93
C THR A 19 5.67 -2.96 19.56
N SER A 20 4.95 -3.56 20.53
CA SER A 20 3.55 -3.89 20.32
C SER A 20 2.72 -2.65 20.00
N ALA A 21 3.04 -1.52 20.66
CA ALA A 21 2.34 -0.26 20.40
C ALA A 21 2.58 0.20 18.97
N ASP A 22 3.82 0.10 18.49
CA ASP A 22 4.16 0.49 17.13
C ASP A 22 3.41 -0.34 16.10
N ILE A 23 3.33 -1.65 16.33
CA ILE A 23 2.61 -2.55 15.44
C ILE A 23 1.13 -2.19 15.40
N MET A 24 0.53 -1.93 16.57
CA MET A 24 -0.88 -1.56 16.63
C MET A 24 -1.16 -0.25 15.92
N LEU A 25 -0.30 0.75 16.10
CA LEU A 25 -0.47 2.03 15.45
C LEU A 25 -0.40 1.89 13.93
N ARG A 26 0.55 1.09 13.44
CA ARG A 26 0.66 0.85 12.02
C ARG A 26 -0.58 0.15 11.46
N GLN A 27 -1.09 -0.85 12.18
CA GLN A 27 -2.29 -1.55 11.75
C GLN A 27 -3.50 -0.64 11.74
N GLN A 28 -3.62 0.24 12.72
CA GLN A 28 -4.72 1.21 12.75
C GLN A 28 -4.62 2.18 11.58
N LEU A 29 -3.41 2.63 11.27
CA LEU A 29 -3.19 3.52 10.14
C LEU A 29 -3.56 2.84 8.83
N GLU A 30 -3.10 1.62 8.64
CA GLU A 30 -3.39 0.85 7.43
C GLU A 30 -4.90 0.63 7.28
N HIS A 31 -5.58 0.33 8.38
CA HIS A 31 -7.02 0.15 8.37
C HIS A 31 -7.75 1.45 8.02
N SER A 32 -7.35 2.55 8.62
CA SER A 32 -7.96 3.84 8.35
C SER A 32 -7.79 4.26 6.90
N ILE A 33 -6.59 4.05 6.35
CA ILE A 33 -6.32 4.40 4.97
C ILE A 33 -7.15 3.53 4.02
N SER A 34 -7.24 2.24 4.32
CA SER A 34 -8.08 1.34 3.52
C SER A 34 -9.53 1.80 3.50
N LYS A 35 -10.03 2.20 4.66
CA LYS A 35 -11.41 2.68 4.77
C LYS A 35 -11.63 3.95 3.96
N TYR A 36 -10.76 4.94 4.12
CA TYR A 36 -10.90 6.20 3.41
C TYR A 36 -10.71 6.01 1.90
N PHE A 37 -9.79 5.14 1.51
CA PHE A 37 -9.61 4.83 0.11
C PHE A 37 -10.89 4.23 -0.48
N TYR A 38 -11.44 3.23 0.19
CA TYR A 38 -12.66 2.58 -0.29
C TYR A 38 -13.81 3.57 -0.40
N GLU A 39 -13.97 4.40 0.62
CA GLU A 39 -15.05 5.39 0.64
C GLU A 39 -14.91 6.43 -0.47
N GLY A 40 -13.67 6.72 -0.87
CA GLY A 40 -13.42 7.68 -1.93
C GLY A 40 -13.57 7.12 -3.34
N CYS A 41 -13.68 5.82 -3.48
CA CYS A 41 -13.80 5.18 -4.78
C CYS A 41 -15.25 5.14 -5.25
N ASP A 42 -15.44 5.05 -6.57
CA ASP A 42 -16.79 4.98 -7.13
C ASP A 42 -17.30 3.54 -7.16
N ARG A 43 -18.52 3.39 -7.65
CA ARG A 43 -19.20 2.08 -7.67
C ARG A 43 -18.46 1.08 -8.56
N ILE A 44 -17.88 1.54 -9.66
CA ILE A 44 -17.16 0.64 -10.56
C ILE A 44 -16.01 0.00 -9.82
N ILE A 45 -15.23 0.81 -9.11
CA ILE A 45 -14.10 0.32 -8.35
C ILE A 45 -14.57 -0.57 -7.19
N HIS A 46 -15.65 -0.18 -6.51
CA HIS A 46 -16.22 -1.01 -5.44
C HIS A 46 -16.55 -2.41 -5.93
N ASN A 47 -17.21 -2.49 -7.09
CA ASN A 47 -17.60 -3.77 -7.66
C ASN A 47 -16.37 -4.62 -8.00
N LEU A 48 -15.34 -4.00 -8.55
CA LEU A 48 -14.12 -4.72 -8.89
C LEU A 48 -13.40 -5.21 -7.64
N LEU A 49 -13.27 -4.35 -6.64
CA LEU A 49 -12.59 -4.71 -5.40
C LEU A 49 -13.32 -5.82 -4.63
N SER A 50 -14.64 -5.90 -4.78
CA SER A 50 -15.41 -6.94 -4.09
C SER A 50 -15.02 -8.35 -4.53
N ASN A 51 -14.42 -8.49 -5.71
CA ASN A 51 -13.98 -9.77 -6.23
C ASN A 51 -12.50 -10.04 -5.95
N CYS A 52 -11.81 -9.07 -5.37
CA CYS A 52 -10.38 -9.16 -5.14
C CYS A 52 -10.09 -9.27 -3.65
N ARG A 53 -8.91 -9.74 -3.33
CA ARG A 53 -8.37 -9.58 -1.98
C ARG A 53 -7.48 -8.34 -2.02
N TRP A 54 -7.78 -7.38 -1.15
CA TRP A 54 -6.99 -6.15 -1.16
C TRP A 54 -6.76 -5.65 0.26
N TYR A 55 -5.65 -4.96 0.44
CA TYR A 55 -5.26 -4.48 1.77
C TYR A 55 -4.18 -3.43 1.62
N ALA A 56 -3.99 -2.63 2.67
CA ALA A 56 -2.89 -1.69 2.76
C ALA A 56 -1.82 -2.27 3.66
N THR A 57 -0.57 -2.09 3.29
CA THR A 57 0.56 -2.51 4.10
C THR A 57 1.62 -1.42 4.09
N THR A 58 2.38 -1.30 5.17
CA THR A 58 3.42 -0.29 5.30
C THR A 58 4.76 -0.98 5.44
N HIS A 59 5.71 -0.56 4.62
CA HIS A 59 7.06 -1.09 4.66
C HIS A 59 8.02 0.08 4.48
N ALA A 60 8.96 0.24 5.41
CA ALA A 60 9.94 1.33 5.35
C ALA A 60 9.27 2.69 5.19
N SER A 61 8.19 2.91 5.90
CA SER A 61 7.41 4.16 5.90
C SER A 61 6.68 4.45 4.61
N ILE A 62 6.66 3.50 3.68
CA ILE A 62 5.91 3.64 2.43
C ILE A 62 4.68 2.75 2.50
N LEU A 63 3.52 3.35 2.29
CA LEU A 63 2.28 2.60 2.23
C LEU A 63 2.11 1.99 0.84
N THR A 64 1.75 0.72 0.79
CA THR A 64 1.42 0.06 -0.47
C THR A 64 0.01 -0.50 -0.38
N LEU A 65 -0.81 -0.11 -1.34
CA LEU A 65 -2.13 -0.70 -1.51
C LEU A 65 -1.98 -1.89 -2.44
N VAL A 66 -2.25 -3.09 -1.92
CA VAL A 66 -2.09 -4.34 -2.66
C VAL A 66 -3.46 -4.86 -3.07
N ILE A 67 -3.62 -5.17 -4.34
CA ILE A 67 -4.86 -5.73 -4.89
C ILE A 67 -4.52 -7.03 -5.59
N GLU A 68 -5.03 -8.14 -5.06
CA GLU A 68 -4.80 -9.48 -5.61
C GLU A 68 -6.03 -9.88 -6.41
N CYS A 69 -5.85 -10.05 -7.70
CA CYS A 69 -6.95 -10.31 -8.62
C CYS A 69 -7.16 -11.81 -8.80
N PRO A 70 -8.43 -12.28 -8.82
CA PRO A 70 -8.71 -13.71 -8.91
C PRO A 70 -8.54 -14.28 -10.31
N ASP A 71 -8.63 -13.43 -11.34
CA ASP A 71 -8.53 -13.87 -12.72
C ASP A 71 -7.97 -12.75 -13.59
N GLN A 72 -7.65 -13.07 -14.84
CA GLN A 72 -7.02 -12.12 -15.75
C GLN A 72 -7.98 -11.01 -16.17
N VAL A 73 -9.26 -11.31 -16.28
CA VAL A 73 -10.25 -10.31 -16.68
C VAL A 73 -10.36 -9.25 -15.59
N THR A 74 -10.45 -9.66 -14.33
CA THR A 74 -10.49 -8.72 -13.22
C THR A 74 -9.20 -7.91 -13.15
N ASN A 75 -8.06 -8.57 -13.34
CA ASN A 75 -6.77 -7.89 -13.35
C ASN A 75 -6.75 -6.78 -14.40
N TRP A 76 -7.22 -7.08 -15.60
CA TRP A 76 -7.29 -6.11 -16.69
C TRP A 76 -8.19 -4.94 -16.33
N LYS A 77 -9.37 -5.22 -15.78
CA LYS A 77 -10.32 -4.18 -15.42
C LYS A 77 -9.79 -3.30 -14.29
N ILE A 78 -9.10 -3.89 -13.32
CA ILE A 78 -8.47 -3.12 -12.23
C ILE A 78 -7.40 -2.19 -12.80
N LEU A 79 -6.58 -2.69 -13.73
CA LEU A 79 -5.55 -1.86 -14.35
C LEU A 79 -6.15 -0.67 -15.09
N GLN A 80 -7.34 -0.83 -15.68
CA GLN A 80 -8.00 0.28 -16.35
C GLN A 80 -8.47 1.36 -15.38
N GLN A 81 -8.59 1.03 -14.10
CA GLN A 81 -9.02 1.97 -13.07
C GLN A 81 -7.85 2.51 -12.24
N ILE A 82 -6.60 2.30 -12.70
CA ILE A 82 -5.43 2.65 -11.90
C ILE A 82 -5.35 4.15 -11.61
N VAL A 83 -5.66 4.98 -12.60
CA VAL A 83 -5.57 6.44 -12.42
C VAL A 83 -6.61 6.95 -11.42
N PRO A 84 -7.90 6.61 -11.55
CA PRO A 84 -8.88 7.01 -10.53
C PRO A 84 -8.51 6.51 -9.13
N MET A 85 -8.05 5.27 -9.01
CA MET A 85 -7.65 4.73 -7.70
C MET A 85 -6.46 5.49 -7.14
N ALA A 86 -5.47 5.76 -7.96
CA ALA A 86 -4.30 6.49 -7.51
C ALA A 86 -4.63 7.92 -7.12
N ASN A 87 -5.58 8.56 -7.81
CA ASN A 87 -6.03 9.88 -7.44
C ASN A 87 -6.70 9.89 -6.06
N VAL A 88 -7.53 8.89 -5.78
CA VAL A 88 -8.16 8.79 -4.46
C VAL A 88 -7.08 8.61 -3.39
N LEU A 89 -6.16 7.68 -3.62
CA LEU A 89 -5.13 7.38 -2.63
C LEU A 89 -4.21 8.58 -2.40
N SER A 90 -3.86 9.31 -3.45
CA SER A 90 -2.99 10.48 -3.32
C SER A 90 -3.63 11.60 -2.52
N GLY A 91 -4.95 11.64 -2.45
CA GLY A 91 -5.66 12.60 -1.60
C GLY A 91 -5.61 12.24 -0.12
N ILE A 92 -5.19 11.03 0.20
CA ILE A 92 -5.12 10.56 1.58
C ILE A 92 -3.68 10.50 2.07
N VAL A 93 -2.78 10.00 1.21
CA VAL A 93 -1.38 9.77 1.57
C VAL A 93 -0.51 10.40 0.49
N SER A 94 0.48 11.17 0.90
CA SER A 94 1.35 11.87 -0.05
C SER A 94 2.36 10.93 -0.72
N SER A 95 2.71 9.83 -0.07
CA SER A 95 3.73 8.93 -0.61
C SER A 95 3.24 7.50 -0.45
N ALA A 96 2.80 6.91 -1.56
CA ALA A 96 2.24 5.58 -1.54
C ALA A 96 2.44 4.90 -2.89
N LYS A 97 2.24 3.58 -2.88
CA LYS A 97 2.27 2.77 -4.09
C LYS A 97 0.99 1.98 -4.22
N ILE A 98 0.65 1.61 -5.45
CA ILE A 98 -0.40 0.64 -5.71
C ILE A 98 0.24 -0.54 -6.42
N ARG A 99 -0.02 -1.73 -5.91
CA ARG A 99 0.47 -2.97 -6.51
C ARG A 99 -0.72 -3.82 -6.93
N ILE A 100 -0.78 -4.15 -8.21
CA ILE A 100 -1.83 -5.01 -8.76
C ILE A 100 -1.20 -6.37 -9.04
N CYS A 101 -1.70 -7.39 -8.35
CA CYS A 101 -1.16 -8.74 -8.45
C CYS A 101 -2.07 -9.59 -9.33
N PRO A 102 -1.57 -10.08 -10.49
CA PRO A 102 -2.36 -10.97 -11.32
C PRO A 102 -2.48 -12.36 -10.67
N PRO A 103 -3.43 -13.18 -11.14
CA PRO A 103 -3.60 -14.52 -10.57
C PRO A 103 -2.44 -15.45 -10.85
N ASP A 104 -1.67 -15.14 -11.89
CA ASP A 104 -0.53 -15.96 -12.29
C ASP A 104 0.70 -15.52 -11.48
N HIS A 105 1.17 -16.39 -10.60
CA HIS A 105 2.32 -16.08 -9.74
C HIS A 105 3.62 -15.92 -10.53
N GLN A 106 3.64 -16.29 -11.79
CA GLN A 106 4.82 -16.13 -12.62
C GLN A 106 4.89 -14.76 -13.29
N THR A 107 3.76 -14.04 -13.28
CA THR A 107 3.71 -12.70 -13.86
C THR A 107 4.07 -11.68 -12.79
N VAL A 108 4.94 -10.74 -13.17
CA VAL A 108 5.38 -9.67 -12.26
C VAL A 108 4.20 -8.76 -11.96
N PRO A 109 3.94 -8.45 -10.68
CA PRO A 109 2.89 -7.50 -10.35
C PRO A 109 3.16 -6.12 -10.93
N PHE A 110 2.09 -5.43 -11.29
CA PHE A 110 2.20 -4.04 -11.71
C PHE A 110 2.31 -3.15 -10.47
N GLU A 111 3.28 -2.23 -10.47
CA GLU A 111 3.42 -1.26 -9.39
C GLU A 111 3.47 0.14 -9.94
N MET A 112 2.87 1.07 -9.20
CA MET A 112 2.85 2.46 -9.57
C MET A 112 2.89 3.32 -8.31
N ARG A 113 3.70 4.38 -8.34
CA ARG A 113 3.72 5.36 -7.25
C ARG A 113 2.66 6.42 -7.53
N VAL A 114 1.91 6.77 -6.49
CA VAL A 114 0.83 7.74 -6.68
C VAL A 114 1.37 9.16 -6.92
N ASP A 115 2.58 9.44 -6.45
CA ASP A 115 3.18 10.77 -6.65
C ASP A 115 3.69 10.99 -8.07
N GLU A 116 3.62 9.97 -8.92
CA GLU A 116 3.96 10.12 -10.33
C GLU A 116 2.80 10.57 -11.18
N LEU A 117 1.60 10.63 -10.60
CA LEU A 117 0.39 11.01 -11.32
C LEU A 117 0.31 12.46 -11.76
N PRO A 118 0.86 13.43 -11.02
CA PRO A 118 0.59 14.85 -11.33
C PRO A 118 0.88 15.24 -12.77
N ILE A 119 1.78 14.53 -13.43
CA ILE A 119 2.12 14.84 -14.82
C ILE A 119 0.95 14.56 -15.77
N TYR A 120 -0.04 13.81 -15.34
CA TYR A 120 -1.18 13.43 -16.18
C TYR A 120 -2.44 14.16 -15.81
N ARG A 121 -2.37 15.08 -14.88
CA ARG A 121 -3.55 15.82 -14.44
C ARG A 121 -3.46 17.25 -14.93
N ASP A 122 -4.17 17.53 -15.89
CA ASP A 122 -4.22 18.91 -16.37
C ASP A 122 -5.56 19.50 -16.15
#